data_adff8741883058f31952c12e59e2416f
#
_entry.id   adff8741883058f31952c12e59e2416f
#
_cell.length_a   1.000
_cell.length_b   1.000
_cell.length_c   1.000
_cell.angle_alpha   90.00
_cell.angle_beta   90.00
_cell.angle_gamma   90.00
#
_symmetry.space_group_name_H-M   'P 1'
#
loop_
_entity.id
_entity.type
_entity.pdbx_description
1 polymer ?
#
loop_
_entity_poly.entity_id
_entity_poly.type
_entity_poly.pdbx_seq_one_letter_code
_entity_poly.pdbx_strand_id
1 'polypeptide(L)'
;MCIRDSLLGPDLQLFRLLDSAVLEPVSAIVVLGGSAPLRALEAARLYKDGWAPEIILNQALRRETFYAFSSLGIDLVEQHEYNREALLRSGVPEKAIMVIEEEVENTYAELRAVLQALPEETTLIIVTSNYHTRRAAAIWNHLTGGQVKGLIRWSRSDTSFDPTTWWKNRRSKRFLVNEYMGLIIYWLGFPLGIAFL
;
A
#
# COMPACT_ATOMS: atom_id res chain seq x y z
N MET A 1 -21.57 31.06 2.77
CA MET A 1 -21.07 29.81 3.39
C MET A 1 -21.03 28.76 2.29
N CYS A 2 -19.86 28.47 1.76
CA CYS A 2 -19.68 27.71 0.52
C CYS A 2 -19.80 26.22 0.82
N ILE A 3 -20.63 25.50 0.05
CA ILE A 3 -20.78 24.03 0.09
C ILE A 3 -19.43 23.28 0.01
N ARG A 4 -18.36 23.99 -0.40
CA ARG A 4 -16.99 23.50 -0.45
C ARG A 4 -16.39 23.09 0.88
N ASP A 5 -16.74 23.76 1.98
CA ASP A 5 -16.08 23.51 3.28
C ASP A 5 -16.67 22.34 4.05
N SER A 6 -17.94 22.00 3.78
CA SER A 6 -18.63 20.88 4.45
C SER A 6 -18.33 19.51 3.85
N LEU A 7 -17.91 19.43 2.56
CA LEU A 7 -17.48 18.17 1.92
C LEU A 7 -15.99 17.84 2.17
N LEU A 8 -15.22 18.79 2.68
CA LEU A 8 -13.77 18.67 2.85
C LEU A 8 -13.31 18.52 4.32
N GLY A 9 -14.22 18.72 5.29
CA GLY A 9 -13.82 18.85 6.68
C GLY A 9 -13.29 17.57 7.34
N PRO A 10 -14.11 16.56 7.63
CA PRO A 10 -13.67 15.41 8.45
C PRO A 10 -12.91 14.35 7.67
N ASP A 11 -13.27 14.10 6.39
CA ASP A 11 -12.73 12.95 5.63
C ASP A 11 -11.28 13.15 5.16
N LEU A 12 -10.88 14.39 4.90
CA LEU A 12 -9.49 14.71 4.56
C LEU A 12 -8.56 14.72 5.78
N GLN A 13 -9.09 15.01 6.95
CA GLN A 13 -8.33 14.88 8.20
C GLN A 13 -8.05 13.40 8.53
N LEU A 14 -8.90 12.47 8.10
CA LEU A 14 -8.65 11.03 8.28
C LEU A 14 -7.40 10.55 7.51
N PHE A 15 -7.12 11.11 6.34
CA PHE A 15 -5.87 10.81 5.61
C PHE A 15 -4.62 11.31 6.37
N ARG A 16 -4.73 12.40 7.15
CA ARG A 16 -3.66 12.91 8.01
C ARG A 16 -3.57 12.19 9.36
N LEU A 17 -4.69 11.74 9.91
CA LEU A 17 -4.76 11.13 11.24
C LEU A 17 -4.04 9.77 11.30
N LEU A 18 -4.02 9.01 10.21
CA LEU A 18 -3.31 7.72 10.18
C LEU A 18 -1.78 7.88 10.15
N ASP A 19 -1.26 9.01 9.65
CA ASP A 19 0.18 9.32 9.69
C ASP A 19 0.62 9.95 11.03
N SER A 20 -0.31 10.35 11.88
CA SER A 20 -0.02 10.96 13.19
C SER A 20 0.06 9.96 14.34
N ALA A 21 -0.20 8.67 14.10
CA ALA A 21 -0.01 7.65 15.11
C ALA A 21 1.45 7.60 15.56
N VAL A 22 1.67 7.54 16.87
CA VAL A 22 3.01 7.37 17.44
C VAL A 22 3.57 6.05 16.90
N LEU A 23 4.74 6.11 16.26
CA LEU A 23 5.46 4.92 15.84
C LEU A 23 6.01 4.22 17.08
N GLU A 24 5.91 2.92 17.07
CA GLU A 24 6.59 2.01 17.98
C GLU A 24 7.31 0.95 17.15
N PRO A 25 8.36 0.32 17.67
CA PRO A 25 9.01 -0.78 16.99
C PRO A 25 8.00 -1.89 16.64
N VAL A 26 8.04 -2.36 15.39
CA VAL A 26 7.15 -3.39 14.85
C VAL A 26 7.97 -4.55 14.29
N SER A 27 7.30 -5.66 13.98
CA SER A 27 7.95 -6.87 13.46
C SER A 27 8.45 -6.69 12.04
N ALA A 28 7.65 -6.02 11.18
CA ALA A 28 8.02 -5.80 9.77
C ALA A 28 7.37 -4.55 9.16
N ILE A 29 7.96 -4.07 8.06
CA ILE A 29 7.39 -3.03 7.20
C ILE A 29 6.90 -3.67 5.92
N VAL A 30 5.61 -3.52 5.59
CA VAL A 30 5.01 -4.01 4.34
C VAL A 30 4.92 -2.86 3.34
N VAL A 31 5.38 -3.08 2.11
CA VAL A 31 5.25 -2.12 1.00
C VAL A 31 4.16 -2.59 0.07
N LEU A 32 3.01 -1.90 0.08
CA LEU A 32 1.92 -2.22 -0.85
C LEU A 32 2.28 -1.86 -2.29
N GLY A 33 1.77 -2.64 -3.24
CA GLY A 33 1.94 -2.42 -4.67
C GLY A 33 1.41 -1.06 -5.14
N GLY A 34 1.92 -0.55 -6.24
CA GLY A 34 1.67 0.79 -6.78
C GLY A 34 2.76 1.80 -6.44
N SER A 35 2.77 2.94 -7.12
CA SER A 35 3.69 4.07 -6.92
C SER A 35 5.17 3.70 -6.70
N ALA A 36 5.67 2.64 -7.36
CA ALA A 36 7.09 2.28 -7.29
C ALA A 36 7.96 3.40 -7.91
N PRO A 37 9.14 3.74 -7.34
CA PRO A 37 9.70 3.19 -6.11
C PRO A 37 9.34 3.99 -4.85
N LEU A 38 8.41 4.96 -4.94
CA LEU A 38 8.19 5.97 -3.90
C LEU A 38 7.81 5.36 -2.53
N ARG A 39 7.03 4.28 -2.53
CA ARG A 39 6.67 3.56 -1.30
C ARG A 39 7.88 2.82 -0.71
N ALA A 40 8.70 2.20 -1.55
CA ALA A 40 9.92 1.54 -1.11
C ALA A 40 10.92 2.52 -0.48
N LEU A 41 11.04 3.75 -1.00
CA LEU A 41 11.89 4.80 -0.41
C LEU A 41 11.44 5.17 1.02
N GLU A 42 10.13 5.25 1.27
CA GLU A 42 9.62 5.49 2.63
C GLU A 42 9.88 4.29 3.54
N ALA A 43 9.71 3.06 3.04
CA ALA A 43 10.03 1.85 3.79
C ALA A 43 11.51 1.79 4.16
N ALA A 44 12.40 2.13 3.23
CA ALA A 44 13.84 2.21 3.48
C ALA A 44 14.19 3.25 4.57
N ARG A 45 13.50 4.40 4.57
CA ARG A 45 13.67 5.41 5.62
C ARG A 45 13.26 4.86 6.98
N LEU A 46 12.06 4.26 7.07
CA LEU A 46 11.56 3.68 8.32
C LEU A 46 12.47 2.56 8.84
N TYR A 47 12.98 1.71 7.93
CA TYR A 47 13.95 0.67 8.28
C TYR A 47 15.23 1.26 8.89
N LYS A 48 15.81 2.28 8.24
CA LYS A 48 17.03 2.95 8.73
C LYS A 48 16.83 3.68 10.05
N ASP A 49 15.61 4.18 10.28
CA ASP A 49 15.22 4.78 11.55
C ASP A 49 15.02 3.72 12.67
N GLY A 50 15.15 2.42 12.35
CA GLY A 50 15.10 1.32 13.32
C GLY A 50 13.69 0.87 13.72
N TRP A 51 12.66 1.21 12.94
CA TRP A 51 11.27 0.88 13.27
C TRP A 51 10.90 -0.59 13.05
N ALA A 52 11.62 -1.31 12.20
CA ALA A 52 11.44 -2.74 11.97
C ALA A 52 12.72 -3.40 11.47
N PRO A 53 12.94 -4.69 11.75
CA PRO A 53 14.13 -5.44 11.30
C PRO A 53 14.05 -5.89 9.85
N GLU A 54 12.87 -5.90 9.22
CA GLU A 54 12.66 -6.41 7.87
C GLU A 54 11.61 -5.64 7.09
N ILE A 55 11.69 -5.77 5.74
CA ILE A 55 10.75 -5.17 4.79
C ILE A 55 10.17 -6.28 3.91
N ILE A 56 8.85 -6.28 3.73
CA ILE A 56 8.11 -7.27 2.96
C ILE A 56 7.57 -6.63 1.69
N LEU A 57 7.81 -7.30 0.56
CA LEU A 57 7.30 -6.97 -0.77
C LEU A 57 6.37 -8.09 -1.26
N ASN A 58 5.32 -7.73 -1.99
CA ASN A 58 4.45 -8.67 -2.69
C ASN A 58 4.75 -8.67 -4.18
N GLN A 59 4.54 -9.81 -4.83
CA GLN A 59 4.56 -9.94 -6.28
C GLN A 59 3.17 -9.65 -6.85
N ALA A 60 3.09 -8.74 -7.83
CA ALA A 60 1.84 -8.52 -8.54
C ALA A 60 1.55 -9.67 -9.50
N LEU A 61 0.27 -10.06 -9.61
CA LEU A 61 -0.17 -11.06 -10.58
C LEU A 61 0.26 -10.67 -12.00
N ARG A 62 0.97 -11.59 -12.67
CA ARG A 62 1.39 -11.42 -14.05
C ARG A 62 0.18 -11.48 -14.97
N ARG A 63 -0.02 -10.41 -15.73
CA ARG A 63 -1.10 -10.33 -16.70
C ARG A 63 -0.70 -10.98 -18.03
N GLU A 64 -1.68 -11.26 -18.89
CA GLU A 64 -1.44 -11.81 -20.24
C GLU A 64 -0.40 -11.04 -21.04
N THR A 65 -0.35 -9.72 -20.89
CA THR A 65 0.66 -8.87 -21.52
C THR A 65 2.08 -9.23 -21.13
N PHE A 66 2.31 -9.65 -19.89
CA PHE A 66 3.64 -10.13 -19.43
C PHE A 66 4.08 -11.35 -20.24
N TYR A 67 3.20 -12.33 -20.36
CA TYR A 67 3.50 -13.57 -21.11
C TYR A 67 3.65 -13.30 -22.61
N ALA A 68 2.87 -12.36 -23.18
CA ALA A 68 3.01 -11.96 -24.57
C ALA A 68 4.39 -11.35 -24.84
N PHE A 69 4.90 -10.46 -23.98
CA PHE A 69 6.25 -9.91 -24.12
C PHE A 69 7.32 -10.98 -23.94
N SER A 70 7.18 -11.84 -22.94
CA SER A 70 8.10 -12.95 -22.70
C SER A 70 8.21 -13.89 -23.90
N SER A 71 7.08 -14.16 -24.58
CA SER A 71 7.09 -15.00 -25.81
C SER A 71 7.84 -14.37 -26.99
N LEU A 72 8.05 -13.06 -26.95
CA LEU A 72 8.86 -12.30 -27.93
C LEU A 72 10.33 -12.15 -27.49
N GLY A 73 10.72 -12.77 -26.35
CA GLY A 73 12.06 -12.62 -25.80
C GLY A 73 12.32 -11.26 -25.14
N ILE A 74 11.26 -10.54 -24.76
CA ILE A 74 11.33 -9.25 -24.08
C ILE A 74 11.10 -9.48 -22.57
N ASP A 75 12.14 -9.25 -21.78
CA ASP A 75 12.06 -9.35 -20.33
C ASP A 75 11.47 -8.06 -19.74
N LEU A 76 10.35 -8.19 -19.04
CA LEU A 76 9.75 -7.10 -18.30
C LEU A 76 10.20 -7.17 -16.84
N VAL A 77 10.70 -6.05 -16.33
CA VAL A 77 11.01 -5.91 -14.91
C VAL A 77 9.72 -5.72 -14.13
N GLU A 78 9.51 -6.53 -13.11
CA GLU A 78 8.31 -6.48 -12.28
C GLU A 78 8.38 -5.39 -11.21
N GLN A 79 7.22 -4.97 -10.70
CA GLN A 79 7.16 -3.86 -9.74
C GLN A 79 7.92 -4.17 -8.44
N HIS A 80 7.85 -5.40 -7.94
CA HIS A 80 8.57 -5.80 -6.73
C HIS A 80 10.09 -5.76 -6.93
N GLU A 81 10.59 -6.03 -8.14
CA GLU A 81 12.02 -5.94 -8.48
C GLU A 81 12.50 -4.48 -8.46
N TYR A 82 11.72 -3.53 -9.01
CA TYR A 82 12.00 -2.10 -8.87
C TYR A 82 12.04 -1.66 -7.41
N ASN A 83 11.08 -2.12 -6.60
CA ASN A 83 11.03 -1.82 -5.18
C ASN A 83 12.24 -2.40 -4.45
N ARG A 84 12.60 -3.67 -4.73
CA ARG A 84 13.77 -4.34 -4.16
C ARG A 84 15.06 -3.59 -4.50
N GLU A 85 15.26 -3.23 -5.76
CA GLU A 85 16.42 -2.47 -6.20
C GLU A 85 16.50 -1.09 -5.51
N ALA A 86 15.36 -0.39 -5.37
CA ALA A 86 15.28 0.88 -4.66
C ALA A 86 15.66 0.73 -3.18
N LEU A 87 15.21 -0.34 -2.51
CA LEU A 87 15.58 -0.65 -1.13
C LEU A 87 17.09 -0.90 -0.99
N LEU A 88 17.67 -1.75 -1.85
CA LEU A 88 19.10 -2.07 -1.86
C LEU A 88 19.95 -0.80 -2.06
N ARG A 89 19.61 0.03 -3.06
CA ARG A 89 20.29 1.31 -3.31
C ARG A 89 20.10 2.33 -2.19
N SER A 90 19.05 2.18 -1.42
CA SER A 90 18.82 3.00 -0.22
C SER A 90 19.57 2.48 1.01
N GLY A 91 20.35 1.41 0.90
CA GLY A 91 21.17 0.86 1.97
C GLY A 91 20.46 -0.15 2.88
N VAL A 92 19.30 -0.68 2.45
CA VAL A 92 18.66 -1.82 3.12
C VAL A 92 19.41 -3.09 2.71
N PRO A 93 19.90 -3.90 3.65
CA PRO A 93 20.61 -5.13 3.30
C PRO A 93 19.65 -6.17 2.72
N GLU A 94 20.10 -6.95 1.76
CA GLU A 94 19.28 -7.96 1.07
C GLU A 94 18.58 -8.92 2.02
N LYS A 95 19.29 -9.38 3.06
CA LYS A 95 18.75 -10.26 4.09
C LYS A 95 17.57 -9.71 4.88
N ALA A 96 17.35 -8.39 4.83
CA ALA A 96 16.22 -7.70 5.48
C ALA A 96 15.06 -7.47 4.52
N ILE A 97 15.14 -7.97 3.29
CA ILE A 97 14.06 -7.84 2.28
C ILE A 97 13.48 -9.22 2.02
N MET A 98 12.23 -9.41 2.42
CA MET A 98 11.44 -10.60 2.10
C MET A 98 10.55 -10.30 0.91
N VAL A 99 10.48 -11.23 -0.04
CA VAL A 99 9.50 -11.18 -1.15
C VAL A 99 8.54 -12.35 -0.96
N ILE A 100 7.25 -12.08 -0.90
CA ILE A 100 6.22 -13.13 -0.85
C ILE A 100 6.02 -13.65 -2.27
N GLU A 101 6.19 -14.97 -2.46
CA GLU A 101 6.13 -15.61 -3.77
C GLU A 101 4.71 -15.72 -4.33
N GLU A 102 3.68 -15.68 -3.47
CA GLU A 102 2.28 -15.68 -3.91
C GLU A 102 1.99 -14.45 -4.77
N GLU A 103 1.57 -14.66 -6.02
CA GLU A 103 1.13 -13.57 -6.90
C GLU A 103 -0.22 -13.04 -6.45
N VAL A 104 -0.30 -11.71 -6.29
CA VAL A 104 -1.50 -11.03 -5.78
C VAL A 104 -2.03 -9.99 -6.76
N GLU A 105 -3.35 -9.91 -6.89
CA GLU A 105 -4.00 -9.04 -7.88
C GLU A 105 -4.55 -7.72 -7.29
N ASN A 106 -4.73 -7.65 -5.98
CA ASN A 106 -5.35 -6.51 -5.32
C ASN A 106 -4.89 -6.38 -3.87
N THR A 107 -5.19 -5.24 -3.24
CA THR A 107 -4.76 -4.92 -1.87
C THR A 107 -5.25 -5.92 -0.81
N TYR A 108 -6.43 -6.53 -1.01
CA TYR A 108 -6.93 -7.55 -0.09
C TYR A 108 -6.05 -8.80 -0.15
N ALA A 109 -5.74 -9.27 -1.37
CA ALA A 109 -4.86 -10.42 -1.57
C ALA A 109 -3.44 -10.13 -1.04
N GLU A 110 -2.90 -8.92 -1.27
CA GLU A 110 -1.60 -8.51 -0.74
C GLU A 110 -1.55 -8.64 0.79
N LEU A 111 -2.51 -8.02 1.48
CA LEU A 111 -2.53 -8.00 2.95
C LEU A 111 -2.85 -9.37 3.54
N ARG A 112 -3.67 -10.17 2.86
CA ARG A 112 -3.94 -11.56 3.24
C ARG A 112 -2.68 -12.43 3.12
N ALA A 113 -1.94 -12.33 2.02
CA ALA A 113 -0.69 -13.07 1.80
C ALA A 113 0.34 -12.71 2.90
N VAL A 114 0.45 -11.42 3.23
CA VAL A 114 1.31 -10.95 4.34
C VAL A 114 0.88 -11.58 5.67
N LEU A 115 -0.42 -11.57 5.99
CA LEU A 115 -0.93 -12.12 7.24
C LEU A 115 -0.68 -13.63 7.35
N GLN A 116 -0.75 -14.35 6.23
CA GLN A 116 -0.48 -15.80 6.18
C GLN A 116 1.01 -16.16 6.28
N ALA A 117 1.89 -15.24 5.82
CA ALA A 117 3.34 -15.46 5.83
C ALA A 117 3.99 -15.17 7.19
N LEU A 118 3.28 -14.50 8.08
CA LEU A 118 3.83 -14.01 9.35
C LEU A 118 3.21 -14.71 10.58
N PRO A 119 3.94 -14.77 11.71
CA PRO A 119 3.39 -15.25 12.97
C PRO A 119 2.18 -14.45 13.45
N GLU A 120 1.26 -15.09 14.19
CA GLU A 120 -0.03 -14.49 14.62
C GLU A 120 0.09 -13.20 15.43
N GLU A 121 1.17 -13.03 16.20
CA GLU A 121 1.38 -11.82 17.03
C GLU A 121 2.18 -10.71 16.34
N THR A 122 2.25 -10.75 15.01
CA THR A 122 3.07 -9.80 14.24
C THR A 122 2.44 -8.41 14.20
N THR A 123 3.18 -7.39 14.62
CA THR A 123 2.81 -5.98 14.40
C THR A 123 3.48 -5.44 13.16
N LEU A 124 2.79 -4.58 12.38
CA LEU A 124 3.24 -4.13 11.08
C LEU A 124 3.17 -2.61 10.91
N ILE A 125 4.11 -2.06 10.13
CA ILE A 125 3.93 -0.79 9.44
C ILE A 125 3.58 -1.10 7.99
N ILE A 126 2.42 -0.62 7.52
CA ILE A 126 1.95 -0.80 6.14
C ILE A 126 2.15 0.51 5.38
N VAL A 127 3.11 0.50 4.44
CA VAL A 127 3.46 1.67 3.64
C VAL A 127 2.66 1.71 2.35
N THR A 128 2.00 2.85 2.13
CA THR A 128 1.17 3.07 0.95
C THR A 128 1.21 4.54 0.47
N SER A 129 0.35 4.94 -0.47
CA SER A 129 0.16 6.34 -0.87
C SER A 129 -0.88 7.02 0.02
N ASN A 130 -0.81 8.34 0.17
CA ASN A 130 -1.70 9.09 1.07
C ASN A 130 -3.19 8.92 0.74
N TYR A 131 -3.57 8.89 -0.54
CA TYR A 131 -4.95 8.67 -0.98
C TYR A 131 -5.47 7.26 -0.68
N HIS A 132 -4.57 6.29 -0.47
CA HIS A 132 -4.90 4.87 -0.31
C HIS A 132 -4.96 4.40 1.17
N THR A 133 -4.52 5.22 2.12
CA THR A 133 -4.37 4.86 3.54
C THR A 133 -5.66 4.34 4.17
N ARG A 134 -6.80 4.98 3.88
CA ARG A 134 -8.10 4.59 4.44
C ARG A 134 -8.53 3.19 4.00
N ARG A 135 -8.38 2.86 2.72
CA ARG A 135 -8.75 1.55 2.20
C ARG A 135 -7.82 0.45 2.71
N ALA A 136 -6.53 0.72 2.77
CA ALA A 136 -5.55 -0.21 3.35
C ALA A 136 -5.86 -0.51 4.82
N ALA A 137 -6.17 0.53 5.63
CA ALA A 137 -6.57 0.35 7.02
C ALA A 137 -7.86 -0.45 7.19
N ALA A 138 -8.89 -0.15 6.37
CA ALA A 138 -10.17 -0.86 6.41
C ALA A 138 -10.00 -2.35 6.09
N ILE A 139 -9.23 -2.67 5.06
CA ILE A 139 -8.95 -4.06 4.67
C ILE A 139 -8.14 -4.77 5.77
N TRP A 140 -7.11 -4.13 6.32
CA TRP A 140 -6.31 -4.72 7.39
C TRP A 140 -7.15 -5.04 8.63
N ASN A 141 -7.96 -4.08 9.10
CA ASN A 141 -8.85 -4.28 10.23
C ASN A 141 -9.87 -5.40 10.00
N HIS A 142 -10.36 -5.54 8.77
CA HIS A 142 -11.26 -6.63 8.41
C HIS A 142 -10.57 -7.99 8.47
N LEU A 143 -9.40 -8.12 7.85
CA LEU A 143 -8.62 -9.36 7.81
C LEU A 143 -8.22 -9.85 9.19
N THR A 144 -7.90 -8.91 10.09
CA THR A 144 -7.40 -9.24 11.44
C THR A 144 -8.47 -9.22 12.52
N GLY A 145 -9.72 -8.81 12.17
CA GLY A 145 -10.76 -8.57 13.18
C GLY A 145 -10.36 -7.47 14.18
N GLY A 146 -9.39 -6.61 13.82
CA GLY A 146 -8.85 -5.57 14.69
C GLY A 146 -7.88 -6.09 15.77
N GLN A 147 -7.54 -7.38 15.77
CA GLN A 147 -6.69 -8.00 16.79
C GLN A 147 -5.19 -7.79 16.52
N VAL A 148 -4.80 -7.69 15.25
CA VAL A 148 -3.40 -7.48 14.84
C VAL A 148 -3.16 -6.02 14.51
N LYS A 149 -2.21 -5.40 15.19
CA LYS A 149 -1.90 -3.99 15.01
C LYS A 149 -1.19 -3.72 13.69
N GLY A 150 -1.80 -2.89 12.84
CA GLY A 150 -1.21 -2.39 11.60
C GLY A 150 -1.15 -0.87 11.61
N LEU A 151 0.06 -0.31 11.60
CA LEU A 151 0.30 1.13 11.54
C LEU A 151 0.40 1.56 10.07
N ILE A 152 -0.61 2.26 9.58
CA ILE A 152 -0.60 2.74 8.20
C ILE A 152 0.31 3.97 8.09
N ARG A 153 1.21 3.95 7.10
CA ARG A 153 2.09 5.07 6.75
C ARG A 153 1.99 5.38 5.27
N TRP A 154 1.96 6.65 4.95
CA TRP A 154 2.04 7.08 3.57
C TRP A 154 3.45 7.55 3.21
N SER A 155 3.84 7.28 1.96
CA SER A 155 5.13 7.72 1.46
C SER A 155 5.19 9.24 1.32
N ARG A 156 6.10 9.88 2.04
CA ARG A 156 6.34 11.33 1.96
C ARG A 156 6.91 11.75 0.60
N SER A 157 7.53 10.83 -0.10
CA SER A 157 8.05 11.04 -1.45
C SER A 157 6.96 10.98 -2.53
N ASP A 158 5.76 10.43 -2.21
CA ASP A 158 4.66 10.35 -3.14
C ASP A 158 3.81 11.62 -3.10
N THR A 159 4.15 12.58 -3.96
CA THR A 159 3.44 13.86 -4.12
C THR A 159 2.36 13.82 -5.19
N SER A 160 1.97 12.63 -5.66
CA SER A 160 1.00 12.47 -6.76
C SER A 160 -0.42 12.91 -6.43
N PHE A 161 -0.74 13.00 -5.12
CA PHE A 161 -2.03 13.43 -4.63
C PHE A 161 -1.87 14.48 -3.52
N ASP A 162 -2.43 15.69 -3.75
CA ASP A 162 -2.53 16.74 -2.75
C ASP A 162 -3.98 16.83 -2.25
N PRO A 163 -4.22 16.52 -0.96
CA PRO A 163 -5.55 16.58 -0.37
C PRO A 163 -6.16 17.98 -0.33
N THR A 164 -5.35 19.03 -0.47
CA THR A 164 -5.83 20.43 -0.43
C THR A 164 -6.21 20.97 -1.80
N THR A 165 -5.85 20.30 -2.89
CA THR A 165 -6.09 20.74 -4.27
C THR A 165 -6.54 19.64 -5.24
N TRP A 166 -6.88 18.45 -4.71
CA TRP A 166 -7.22 17.26 -5.51
C TRP A 166 -8.28 17.53 -6.60
N TRP A 167 -9.25 18.41 -6.33
CA TRP A 167 -10.33 18.74 -7.30
C TRP A 167 -9.84 19.51 -8.52
N LYS A 168 -8.66 20.09 -8.48
CA LYS A 168 -8.05 20.81 -9.60
C LYS A 168 -7.38 19.87 -10.60
N ASN A 169 -7.03 18.65 -10.20
CA ASN A 169 -6.26 17.70 -10.97
C ASN A 169 -7.10 16.47 -11.37
N ARG A 170 -7.18 16.18 -12.68
CA ARG A 170 -7.93 15.02 -13.19
C ARG A 170 -7.41 13.70 -12.63
N ARG A 171 -6.10 13.54 -12.48
CA ARG A 171 -5.48 12.32 -11.93
C ARG A 171 -5.89 12.12 -10.47
N SER A 172 -5.84 13.18 -9.67
CA SER A 172 -6.23 13.13 -8.25
C SER A 172 -7.71 12.80 -8.08
N LYS A 173 -8.60 13.32 -8.96
CA LYS A 173 -10.02 12.95 -8.99
C LYS A 173 -10.20 11.45 -9.24
N ARG A 174 -9.44 10.86 -10.19
CA ARG A 174 -9.47 9.42 -10.47
C ARG A 174 -9.03 8.59 -9.27
N PHE A 175 -7.94 9.00 -8.60
CA PHE A 175 -7.50 8.31 -7.39
C PHE A 175 -8.63 8.27 -6.35
N LEU A 176 -9.24 9.41 -6.07
CA LEU A 176 -10.31 9.51 -5.09
C LEU A 176 -11.52 8.63 -5.46
N VAL A 177 -11.99 8.71 -6.71
CA VAL A 177 -13.10 7.88 -7.20
C VAL A 177 -12.77 6.39 -7.02
N ASN A 178 -11.58 5.95 -7.41
CA ASN A 178 -11.15 4.56 -7.28
C ASN A 178 -11.12 4.11 -5.81
N GLU A 179 -10.63 4.96 -4.90
CA GLU A 179 -10.60 4.62 -3.48
C GLU A 179 -12.00 4.53 -2.86
N TYR A 180 -12.92 5.45 -3.19
CA TYR A 180 -14.30 5.37 -2.73
C TYR A 180 -15.04 4.17 -3.32
N MET A 181 -14.87 3.88 -4.60
CA MET A 181 -15.43 2.67 -5.22
C MET A 181 -14.91 1.41 -4.52
N GLY A 182 -13.60 1.36 -4.26
CA GLY A 182 -13.00 0.26 -3.51
C GLY A 182 -13.58 0.10 -2.10
N LEU A 183 -13.85 1.19 -1.38
CA LEU A 183 -14.49 1.15 -0.07
C LEU A 183 -15.97 0.74 -0.14
N ILE A 184 -16.72 1.24 -1.13
CA ILE A 184 -18.13 0.86 -1.33
C ILE A 184 -18.26 -0.62 -1.56
N ILE A 185 -17.43 -1.19 -2.43
CA ILE A 185 -17.46 -2.61 -2.71
C ILE A 185 -17.02 -3.43 -1.48
N TYR A 186 -16.04 -2.93 -0.75
CA TYR A 186 -15.68 -3.51 0.55
C TYR A 186 -16.89 -3.55 1.51
N TRP A 187 -17.68 -2.48 1.61
CA TRP A 187 -18.83 -2.39 2.52
C TRP A 187 -20.05 -3.18 2.05
N LEU A 188 -20.25 -3.32 0.75
CA LEU A 188 -21.30 -4.16 0.17
C LEU A 188 -21.05 -5.66 0.36
N GLY A 189 -19.94 -5.99 1.01
CA GLY A 189 -19.53 -7.34 1.29
C GLY A 189 -18.77 -7.94 0.09
N PHE A 190 -17.57 -8.34 0.33
CA PHE A 190 -16.71 -9.09 -0.59
C PHE A 190 -17.33 -10.36 -1.27
N PRO A 191 -18.64 -10.71 -1.09
CA PRO A 191 -19.18 -11.96 -1.62
C PRO A 191 -19.38 -11.97 -3.13
N LEU A 192 -19.13 -10.86 -3.83
CA LEU A 192 -19.47 -10.82 -5.27
C LEU A 192 -18.33 -11.18 -6.21
N GLY A 193 -17.14 -11.56 -5.72
CA GLY A 193 -16.05 -12.05 -6.59
C GLY A 193 -15.69 -11.08 -7.73
N ILE A 194 -16.01 -9.80 -7.59
CA ILE A 194 -15.70 -8.78 -8.58
C ILE A 194 -14.23 -8.43 -8.38
N ALA A 195 -13.39 -9.05 -9.18
CA ALA A 195 -12.00 -8.65 -9.32
C ALA A 195 -11.96 -7.19 -9.74
N PHE A 196 -11.26 -6.37 -8.98
CA PHE A 196 -11.09 -4.96 -9.30
C PHE A 196 -10.09 -4.79 -10.42
N LEU A 197 -10.59 -4.25 -11.50
CA LEU A 197 -9.80 -3.72 -12.63
C LEU A 197 -8.94 -2.54 -12.19
#